data_6a776d343ff0d0cc1ed708b0090a7334
#
_entry.id   6a776d343ff0d0cc1ed708b0090a7334
#
_cell.length_a   1.000
_cell.length_b   1.000
_cell.length_c   1.000
_cell.angle_alpha   90.00
_cell.angle_beta   90.00
_cell.angle_gamma   90.00
#
_symmetry.space_group_name_H-M   'P 1'
#
loop_
_entity.id
_entity.type
_entity.pdbx_description
1 polymer ?
#
loop_
_entity_poly.entity_id
_entity_poly.type
_entity_poly.pdbx_seq_one_letter_code
_entity_poly.pdbx_strand_id
1 'polypeptide(L)'
;YADYAYQYSFKEGEAGKLVLEFYITPFDHADADGPELSRPTLLKEGNEIGLCWAVIDWDAHPASKDGFWNLSDEHTMYGNASYLRKFKLMPIQ
;
A
#
# COMPACT_ATOMS: atom_id res chain seq x y z
N TYR A 1 -2.01 12.46 5.54
CA TYR A 1 -2.04 11.04 5.85
C TYR A 1 -0.92 10.25 5.16
N ALA A 2 -0.51 10.64 3.99
CA ALA A 2 0.53 9.96 3.23
C ALA A 2 1.21 10.92 2.26
N ASP A 3 2.43 10.58 1.89
CA ASP A 3 3.16 11.29 0.85
C ASP A 3 4.03 10.28 0.10
N TYR A 4 4.45 10.64 -1.11
CA TYR A 4 5.22 9.73 -1.95
C TYR A 4 6.15 10.50 -2.88
N ALA A 5 7.18 9.79 -3.34
CA ALA A 5 8.05 10.23 -4.43
C ALA A 5 8.27 9.03 -5.36
N TYR A 6 8.46 9.31 -6.63
CA TYR A 6 8.71 8.26 -7.60
C TYR A 6 9.73 8.67 -8.64
N GLN A 7 10.37 7.67 -9.21
CA GLN A 7 11.28 7.82 -10.32
C GLN A 7 11.06 6.68 -11.28
N TYR A 8 11.00 6.96 -12.55
CA TYR A 8 10.79 5.92 -13.55
C TYR A 8 11.70 6.11 -14.77
N SER A 9 11.93 5.00 -15.46
CA SER A 9 12.68 4.96 -16.70
C SER A 9 11.98 3.97 -17.63
N PHE A 10 11.13 4.50 -18.49
CA PHE A 10 10.39 3.71 -19.48
C PHE A 10 10.57 4.29 -20.87
N LYS A 11 10.72 3.41 -21.85
CA LYS A 11 10.64 3.74 -23.28
C LYS A 11 9.59 2.81 -23.92
N GLU A 12 8.87 3.34 -24.87
CA GLU A 12 7.86 2.57 -25.58
C GLU A 12 8.45 1.29 -26.17
N GLY A 13 7.79 0.15 -25.89
CA GLY A 13 8.23 -1.16 -26.40
C GLY A 13 9.40 -1.79 -25.66
N GLU A 14 9.93 -1.14 -24.62
CA GLU A 14 11.07 -1.65 -23.85
C GLU A 14 10.70 -1.85 -22.38
N ALA A 15 11.43 -2.77 -21.73
CA ALA A 15 11.33 -2.94 -20.29
C ALA A 15 11.84 -1.70 -19.57
N GLY A 16 11.15 -1.32 -18.53
CA GLY A 16 11.52 -0.15 -17.74
C GLY A 16 11.62 -0.46 -16.26
N LYS A 17 11.91 0.57 -15.49
CA LYS A 17 12.03 0.49 -14.04
C LYS A 17 11.24 1.61 -13.38
N LEU A 18 10.47 1.24 -12.36
CA LEU A 18 9.78 2.18 -11.48
C LEU A 18 10.31 2.01 -10.06
N VAL A 19 10.69 3.11 -9.46
CA VAL A 19 11.01 3.15 -8.02
C VAL A 19 9.99 4.07 -7.37
N LEU A 20 9.31 3.55 -6.37
CA LEU A 20 8.32 4.28 -5.58
C LEU A 20 8.74 4.25 -4.12
N GLU A 21 8.80 5.42 -3.52
CA GLU A 21 9.05 5.58 -2.09
C GLU A 21 7.90 6.37 -1.50
N PHE A 22 7.37 5.89 -0.39
CA PHE A 22 6.24 6.56 0.26
C PHE A 22 6.26 6.33 1.77
N TYR A 23 5.57 7.20 2.48
CA TYR A 23 5.23 6.96 3.88
C TYR A 23 3.73 7.15 4.08
N ILE A 24 3.22 6.45 5.07
CA ILE A 24 1.84 6.59 5.51
C ILE A 24 1.82 6.75 7.02
N THR A 25 0.83 7.49 7.52
CA THR A 25 0.54 7.55 8.94
C THR A 25 -0.66 6.64 9.20
N PRO A 26 -0.47 5.51 9.88
CA PRO A 26 -1.60 4.63 10.20
C PRO A 26 -2.45 5.22 11.32
N PHE A 27 -3.75 4.97 11.27
CA PHE A 27 -4.71 5.46 12.24
C PHE A 27 -5.56 4.31 12.76
N ASP A 28 -5.81 4.29 14.08
CA ASP A 28 -6.81 3.40 14.66
C ASP A 28 -8.22 3.86 14.29
N HIS A 29 -8.38 5.16 14.13
CA HIS A 29 -9.58 5.78 13.62
C HIS A 29 -9.18 6.92 12.68
N ALA A 30 -9.56 6.83 11.43
CA ALA A 30 -9.35 7.87 10.44
C ALA A 30 -10.66 8.58 10.18
N ASP A 31 -10.71 9.88 10.51
CA ASP A 31 -11.89 10.69 10.30
C ASP A 31 -11.86 11.32 8.90
N ALA A 32 -13.03 11.41 8.28
CA ALA A 32 -13.15 11.98 6.94
C ALA A 32 -12.86 13.49 6.90
N ASP A 33 -12.99 14.16 8.03
CA ASP A 33 -12.79 15.62 8.14
C ASP A 33 -11.34 16.01 8.43
N GLY A 34 -10.45 15.02 8.57
CA GLY A 34 -9.04 15.31 8.61
C GLY A 34 -8.25 14.66 9.74
N PRO A 35 -6.92 14.83 9.72
CA PRO A 35 -6.04 14.17 10.69
C PRO A 35 -6.19 14.69 12.13
N GLU A 36 -6.65 15.94 12.32
CA GLU A 36 -6.86 16.48 13.66
C GLU A 36 -7.96 15.77 14.43
N LEU A 37 -8.93 15.20 13.70
CA LEU A 37 -10.05 14.45 14.28
C LEU A 37 -9.79 12.95 14.30
N SER A 38 -8.64 12.55 13.80
CA SER A 38 -8.24 11.15 13.69
C SER A 38 -7.34 10.75 14.84
N ARG A 39 -7.31 9.45 15.14
CA ARG A 39 -6.46 8.91 16.21
C ARG A 39 -5.33 8.09 15.59
N PRO A 40 -4.08 8.58 15.61
CA PRO A 40 -2.96 7.81 15.07
C PRO A 40 -2.74 6.50 15.82
N THR A 41 -2.31 5.48 15.09
CA THR A 41 -1.90 4.21 15.65
C THR A 41 -0.57 4.40 16.38
N LEU A 42 -0.48 3.88 17.59
CA LEU A 42 0.79 3.84 18.31
C LEU A 42 1.67 2.74 17.73
N LEU A 43 2.71 3.14 17.02
CA LEU A 43 3.68 2.21 16.45
C LEU A 43 4.71 1.86 17.49
N LYS A 44 4.64 0.63 17.96
CA LYS A 44 5.45 0.14 19.06
C LYS A 44 6.07 -1.20 18.68
N GLU A 45 7.33 -1.40 19.08
CA GLU A 45 8.02 -2.67 18.91
C GLU A 45 7.18 -3.84 19.41
N GLY A 46 7.10 -4.90 18.63
CA GLY A 46 6.34 -6.09 18.96
C GLY A 46 4.89 -6.08 18.53
N ASN A 47 4.33 -4.91 18.20
CA ASN A 47 2.97 -4.83 17.70
C ASN A 47 2.89 -5.38 16.27
N GLU A 48 1.72 -5.89 15.93
CA GLU A 48 1.42 -6.31 14.56
C GLU A 48 0.57 -5.27 13.85
N ILE A 49 0.84 -5.05 12.58
CA ILE A 49 0.03 -4.21 11.71
C ILE A 49 -0.40 -5.00 10.48
N GLY A 50 -1.57 -4.69 9.96
CA GLY A 50 -2.02 -5.19 8.68
C GLY A 50 -1.68 -4.21 7.58
N LEU A 51 -1.04 -4.68 6.52
CA LEU A 51 -0.68 -3.87 5.38
C LEU A 51 -0.76 -4.70 4.11
N CYS A 52 -1.23 -4.06 3.06
CA CYS A 52 -1.17 -4.64 1.72
C CYS A 52 -1.00 -3.52 0.71
N TRP A 53 -0.41 -3.86 -0.41
CA TRP A 53 -0.39 -2.99 -1.56
C TRP A 53 -0.68 -3.80 -2.82
N ALA A 54 -1.07 -3.10 -3.87
CA ALA A 54 -1.27 -3.69 -5.17
C ALA A 54 -0.69 -2.79 -6.25
N VAL A 55 -0.25 -3.42 -7.32
CA VAL A 55 0.12 -2.73 -8.56
C VAL A 55 -0.93 -3.05 -9.61
N ILE A 56 -1.47 -2.01 -10.22
CA ILE A 56 -2.48 -2.14 -11.26
C ILE A 56 -1.85 -1.70 -12.58
N ASP A 57 -1.93 -2.56 -13.58
CA ASP A 57 -1.45 -2.29 -14.92
C ASP A 57 -2.58 -2.62 -15.91
N TRP A 58 -3.06 -1.60 -16.59
CA TRP A 58 -4.23 -1.72 -17.50
C TRP A 58 -3.92 -1.25 -18.91
N ASP A 59 -2.68 -1.37 -19.32
CA ASP A 59 -2.25 -0.83 -20.60
C ASP A 59 -2.64 -1.67 -21.81
N ALA A 60 -2.87 -2.96 -21.64
CA ALA A 60 -3.08 -3.88 -22.76
C ALA A 60 -4.56 -4.05 -23.14
N HIS A 61 -5.46 -4.17 -22.16
CA HIS A 61 -6.87 -4.42 -22.43
C HIS A 61 -7.73 -4.09 -21.20
N PRO A 62 -8.80 -3.28 -21.36
CA PRO A 62 -9.61 -2.86 -20.18
C PRO A 62 -10.33 -4.00 -19.49
N ALA A 63 -10.49 -5.15 -20.13
CA ALA A 63 -11.11 -6.33 -19.52
C ALA A 63 -10.09 -7.33 -18.97
N SER A 64 -8.80 -7.06 -19.10
CA SER A 64 -7.77 -7.97 -18.62
C SER A 64 -7.68 -7.92 -17.10
N LYS A 65 -7.77 -9.08 -16.47
CA LYS A 65 -7.57 -9.24 -15.02
C LYS A 65 -6.11 -9.42 -14.66
N ASP A 66 -5.23 -9.41 -15.65
CA ASP A 66 -3.83 -9.76 -15.49
C ASP A 66 -2.98 -8.62 -14.92
N GLY A 67 -3.58 -7.45 -14.73
CA GLY A 67 -2.90 -6.26 -14.27
C GLY A 67 -3.06 -5.92 -12.80
N PHE A 68 -3.45 -6.86 -11.95
CA PHE A 68 -3.61 -6.60 -10.52
C PHE A 68 -2.77 -7.56 -9.70
N TRP A 69 -1.57 -7.11 -9.33
CA TRP A 69 -0.68 -7.86 -8.45
C TRP A 69 -0.72 -7.27 -7.05
N ASN A 70 -1.01 -8.09 -6.06
CA ASN A 70 -1.07 -7.63 -4.69
C ASN A 70 -0.30 -8.56 -3.75
N LEU A 71 0.00 -8.05 -2.56
CA LEU A 71 0.74 -8.78 -1.55
C LEU A 71 -0.10 -9.85 -0.86
N SER A 72 -1.42 -9.70 -0.89
CA SER A 72 -2.37 -10.65 -0.31
C SER A 72 -2.68 -11.78 -1.28
N ASP A 73 -3.13 -12.92 -0.75
CA ASP A 73 -3.67 -14.01 -1.56
C ASP A 73 -5.09 -13.70 -2.06
N GLU A 74 -5.73 -12.67 -1.50
CA GLU A 74 -7.09 -12.27 -1.83
C GLU A 74 -7.10 -10.94 -2.56
N HIS A 75 -7.67 -10.91 -3.77
CA HIS A 75 -7.71 -9.66 -4.55
C HIS A 75 -8.69 -8.63 -3.95
N THR A 76 -9.61 -9.04 -3.09
CA THR A 76 -10.57 -8.17 -2.41
C THR A 76 -10.02 -7.60 -1.09
N MET A 77 -8.71 -7.66 -0.90
CA MET A 77 -8.05 -7.18 0.33
C MET A 77 -8.35 -5.71 0.64
N TYR A 78 -8.67 -4.91 -0.38
CA TYR A 78 -9.01 -3.50 -0.20
C TYR A 78 -10.32 -3.28 0.55
N GLY A 79 -11.18 -4.27 0.59
CA GLY A 79 -12.48 -4.18 1.27
C GLY A 79 -12.58 -5.00 2.56
N ASN A 80 -11.52 -5.68 2.96
CA ASN A 80 -11.55 -6.54 4.13
C ASN A 80 -10.18 -6.62 4.80
N ALA A 81 -10.08 -6.03 5.98
CA ALA A 81 -8.83 -5.97 6.73
C ALA A 81 -8.28 -7.34 7.11
N SER A 82 -9.12 -8.37 7.20
CA SER A 82 -8.65 -9.74 7.48
C SER A 82 -7.77 -10.30 6.37
N TYR A 83 -7.84 -9.73 5.17
CA TYR A 83 -7.05 -10.16 4.01
C TYR A 83 -5.72 -9.45 3.90
N LEU A 84 -5.43 -8.48 4.76
CA LEU A 84 -4.15 -7.80 4.80
C LEU A 84 -3.06 -8.74 5.31
N ARG A 85 -1.86 -8.57 4.82
CA ARG A 85 -0.69 -9.27 5.38
C ARG A 85 -0.33 -8.66 6.71
N LYS A 86 0.05 -9.50 7.65
CA LYS A 86 0.46 -9.08 9.00
C LYS A 86 1.96 -8.90 9.05
N PHE A 87 2.37 -7.79 9.63
CA PHE A 87 3.77 -7.46 9.85
C PHE A 87 3.97 -7.14 11.31
N LYS A 88 5.04 -7.68 11.87
CA LYS A 88 5.46 -7.37 13.23
C LYS A 88 6.46 -6.23 13.21
N LEU A 89 6.22 -5.23 14.02
CA LEU A 89 7.13 -4.11 14.15
C LEU A 89 8.38 -4.53 14.91
N MET A 90 9.51 -4.37 14.26
CA MET A 90 10.81 -4.74 14.81
C MET A 90 11.49 -3.55 15.48
N PRO A 91 12.47 -3.80 16.37
CA PRO A 91 13.24 -2.70 16.96
C PRO A 91 13.97 -1.88 15.91
N ILE A 92 14.12 -0.60 16.17
CA ILE A 92 14.96 0.29 15.36
C ILE A 92 16.42 -0.12 15.56
N GLN A 93 17.09 -0.38 14.46
CA GLN A 93 18.51 -0.76 14.45
C GLN A 93 19.38 0.39 14.02
#